data_3bc41a15ad0ce650264274cec8ce510b
#
_entry.id   3bc41a15ad0ce650264274cec8ce510b
#
_cell.length_a   1.000
_cell.length_b   1.000
_cell.length_c   1.000
_cell.angle_alpha   90.00
_cell.angle_beta   90.00
_cell.angle_gamma   90.00
#
_symmetry.space_group_name_H-M   'P 1'
#
loop_
_entity.id
_entity.type
_entity.pdbx_description
1 polymer ?
#
loop_
_entity_poly.entity_id
_entity_poly.type
_entity_poly.pdbx_seq_one_letter_code
_entity_poly.pdbx_strand_id
1 'polypeptide(L)'
;LTPAMLTPKEEQEFRTAFSGIYPLALIRLRNACPNITRNEELLCMLIFLSQSTEEIARILGIAITSVFRIRYRLRPKLNLPEKATLDVEIKKIMNG
;
A
#
# COMPACT_ATOMS: atom_id res chain seq x y z
N LEU A 1 9.21 21.92 10.63
CA LEU A 1 9.57 20.57 10.28
C LEU A 1 8.71 19.99 9.18
N THR A 2 9.34 19.60 8.12
CA THR A 2 8.63 19.04 6.99
C THR A 2 8.40 17.56 7.21
N PRO A 3 7.17 17.06 7.10
CA PRO A 3 6.95 15.62 7.13
C PRO A 3 7.67 14.97 5.97
N ALA A 4 8.10 13.74 6.18
CA ALA A 4 8.70 12.95 5.11
C ALA A 4 7.62 12.65 4.09
N MET A 5 7.63 13.40 3.00
CA MET A 5 6.63 13.26 1.95
C MET A 5 7.34 12.81 0.68
N LEU A 6 6.84 11.77 0.04
CA LEU A 6 7.39 11.35 -1.23
C LEU A 6 7.08 12.37 -2.31
N THR A 7 8.11 12.91 -2.93
CA THR A 7 7.94 13.68 -4.16
C THR A 7 7.58 12.73 -5.30
N PRO A 8 7.02 13.21 -6.42
CA PRO A 8 6.74 12.34 -7.57
C PRO A 8 7.99 11.57 -8.04
N LYS A 9 9.15 12.21 -7.99
CA LYS A 9 10.41 11.55 -8.38
C LYS A 9 10.77 10.44 -7.40
N GLU A 10 10.67 10.71 -6.10
CA GLU A 10 10.96 9.71 -5.06
C GLU A 10 9.99 8.55 -5.13
N GLU A 11 8.72 8.82 -5.37
CA GLU A 11 7.73 7.76 -5.54
C GLU A 11 8.07 6.87 -6.71
N GLN A 12 8.48 7.46 -7.84
CA GLN A 12 8.86 6.68 -9.01
C GLN A 12 10.10 5.84 -8.74
N GLU A 13 11.09 6.41 -8.06
CA GLU A 13 12.30 5.67 -7.66
C GLU A 13 11.96 4.51 -6.74
N PHE A 14 11.05 4.73 -5.79
CA PHE A 14 10.59 3.70 -4.88
C PHE A 14 9.88 2.58 -5.64
N ARG A 15 8.99 2.93 -6.56
CA ARG A 15 8.26 1.94 -7.36
C ARG A 15 9.20 1.11 -8.22
N THR A 16 10.19 1.75 -8.82
CA THR A 16 11.19 1.06 -9.65
C THR A 16 12.00 0.07 -8.81
N ALA A 17 12.46 0.51 -7.65
CA ALA A 17 13.23 -0.34 -6.74
C ALA A 17 12.39 -1.51 -6.22
N PHE A 18 11.14 -1.23 -5.82
CA PHE A 18 10.22 -2.26 -5.33
C PHE A 18 9.98 -3.32 -6.39
N SER A 19 9.69 -2.91 -7.62
CA SER A 19 9.43 -3.83 -8.72
C SER A 19 10.68 -4.65 -9.10
N GLY A 20 11.87 -4.08 -8.90
CA GLY A 20 13.11 -4.80 -9.13
C GLY A 20 13.35 -5.90 -8.10
N ILE A 21 12.96 -5.69 -6.85
CA ILE A 21 13.13 -6.66 -5.77
C ILE A 21 11.98 -7.67 -5.74
N TYR A 22 10.76 -7.19 -5.96
CA TYR A 22 9.53 -7.99 -5.87
C TYR A 22 8.73 -7.90 -7.17
N PRO A 23 9.24 -8.49 -8.27
CA PRO A 23 8.65 -8.26 -9.60
C PRO A 23 7.22 -8.76 -9.76
N LEU A 24 6.82 -9.76 -8.99
CA LEU A 24 5.46 -10.32 -9.09
C LEU A 24 4.47 -9.73 -8.10
N ALA A 25 4.96 -9.01 -7.08
CA ALA A 25 4.10 -8.53 -6.00
C ALA A 25 3.02 -7.57 -6.50
N LEU A 26 3.40 -6.58 -7.32
CA LEU A 26 2.45 -5.62 -7.88
C LEU A 26 1.51 -6.26 -8.90
N ILE A 27 2.02 -7.20 -9.68
CA ILE A 27 1.19 -7.93 -10.65
C ILE A 27 0.11 -8.69 -9.92
N ARG A 28 0.46 -9.38 -8.84
CA ARG A 28 -0.51 -10.12 -8.03
C ARG A 28 -1.55 -9.20 -7.39
N LEU A 29 -1.10 -8.06 -6.89
CA LEU A 29 -1.99 -7.07 -6.30
C LEU A 29 -2.98 -6.53 -7.33
N ARG A 30 -2.50 -6.15 -8.50
CA ARG A 30 -3.35 -5.62 -9.57
C ARG A 30 -4.33 -6.65 -10.10
N ASN A 31 -3.93 -7.92 -10.12
CA ASN A 31 -4.84 -9.00 -10.50
C ASN A 31 -5.95 -9.20 -9.46
N ALA A 32 -5.61 -9.08 -8.19
CA ALA A 32 -6.58 -9.22 -7.10
C ALA A 32 -7.50 -8.01 -6.99
N CYS A 33 -7.04 -6.84 -7.41
CA CYS A 33 -7.78 -5.59 -7.28
C CYS A 33 -7.58 -4.76 -8.55
N PRO A 34 -8.30 -5.07 -9.65
CA PRO A 34 -8.10 -4.35 -10.92
C PRO A 34 -8.43 -2.88 -10.87
N ASN A 35 -9.26 -2.44 -9.93
CA ASN A 35 -9.64 -1.04 -9.77
C ASN A 35 -8.88 -0.33 -8.64
N ILE A 36 -7.74 -0.85 -8.26
CA ILE A 36 -6.92 -0.22 -7.22
C ILE A 36 -6.41 1.14 -7.69
N THR A 37 -6.48 2.14 -6.80
CA THR A 37 -5.96 3.46 -7.10
C THR A 37 -4.46 3.51 -6.85
N ARG A 38 -3.81 4.56 -7.38
CA ARG A 38 -2.37 4.76 -7.17
C ARG A 38 -2.02 4.85 -5.69
N ASN A 39 -2.80 5.59 -4.90
CA ASN A 39 -2.55 5.74 -3.46
C ASN A 39 -2.80 4.45 -2.70
N GLU A 40 -3.83 3.71 -3.08
CA GLU A 40 -4.10 2.40 -2.47
C GLU A 40 -2.97 1.41 -2.77
N GLU A 41 -2.46 1.44 -3.99
CA GLU A 41 -1.35 0.58 -4.38
C GLU A 41 -0.09 0.91 -3.57
N LEU A 42 0.20 2.21 -3.42
CA LEU A 42 1.36 2.65 -2.64
C LEU A 42 1.22 2.24 -1.17
N LEU A 43 0.02 2.36 -0.61
CA LEU A 43 -0.27 1.87 0.73
C LEU A 43 0.04 0.37 0.85
N CYS A 44 -0.40 -0.43 -0.11
CA CYS A 44 -0.17 -1.87 -0.11
C CYS A 44 1.32 -2.21 -0.18
N MET A 45 2.07 -1.47 -0.97
CA MET A 45 3.52 -1.67 -1.07
C MET A 45 4.19 -1.42 0.28
N LEU A 46 3.78 -0.37 0.98
CA LEU A 46 4.33 -0.05 2.30
C LEU A 46 3.91 -1.06 3.36
N ILE A 47 2.67 -1.54 3.31
CA ILE A 47 2.21 -2.63 4.18
C ILE A 47 3.02 -3.90 3.92
N PHE A 48 3.26 -4.22 2.65
CA PHE A 48 4.06 -5.38 2.26
C PHE A 48 5.46 -5.32 2.88
N LEU A 49 6.01 -4.12 3.00
CA LEU A 49 7.31 -3.89 3.62
C LEU A 49 7.22 -3.73 5.15
N SER A 50 6.08 -4.07 5.73
CA SER A 50 5.85 -4.08 7.18
C SER A 50 5.93 -2.70 7.85
N GLN A 51 5.60 -1.64 7.11
CA GLN A 51 5.53 -0.31 7.70
C GLN A 51 4.26 -0.17 8.52
N SER A 52 4.38 0.49 9.69
CA SER A 52 3.23 0.76 10.55
C SER A 52 2.36 1.87 9.94
N THR A 53 1.12 2.00 10.46
CA THR A 53 0.22 3.07 10.03
C THR A 53 0.84 4.45 10.23
N GLU A 54 1.52 4.66 11.35
CA GLU A 54 2.20 5.92 11.66
C GLU A 54 3.35 6.19 10.69
N GLU A 55 4.12 5.17 10.36
CA GLU A 55 5.21 5.29 9.41
C GLU A 55 4.69 5.59 8.02
N ILE A 56 3.61 4.93 7.62
CA ILE A 56 2.97 5.18 6.32
C ILE A 56 2.47 6.61 6.24
N ALA A 57 1.84 7.12 7.30
CA ALA A 57 1.37 8.49 7.35
C ALA A 57 2.53 9.48 7.15
N ARG A 58 3.67 9.23 7.81
CA ARG A 58 4.85 10.07 7.65
C ARG A 58 5.42 10.02 6.25
N ILE A 59 5.55 8.81 5.70
CA ILE A 59 6.12 8.62 4.35
C ILE A 59 5.27 9.32 3.30
N LEU A 60 3.95 9.19 3.42
CA LEU A 60 3.03 9.78 2.46
C LEU A 60 2.75 11.26 2.73
N GLY A 61 3.15 11.75 3.90
CA GLY A 61 2.90 13.15 4.25
C GLY A 61 1.43 13.47 4.46
N ILE A 62 0.66 12.53 5.01
CA ILE A 62 -0.76 12.69 5.25
C ILE A 62 -1.09 12.40 6.71
N ALA A 63 -2.29 12.81 7.13
CA ALA A 63 -2.77 12.51 8.47
C ALA A 63 -3.01 11.01 8.64
N ILE A 64 -2.81 10.51 9.86
CA ILE A 64 -3.05 9.11 10.16
C ILE A 64 -4.49 8.70 9.89
N THR A 65 -5.44 9.62 10.12
CA THR A 65 -6.85 9.39 9.80
C THR A 65 -7.07 9.16 8.30
N SER A 66 -6.27 9.82 7.46
CA SER A 66 -6.33 9.62 6.01
C SER A 66 -5.84 8.23 5.64
N VAL A 67 -4.81 7.72 6.31
CA VAL A 67 -4.33 6.34 6.10
C VAL A 67 -5.45 5.35 6.44
N PHE A 68 -6.11 5.52 7.58
CA PHE A 68 -7.23 4.66 7.96
C PHE A 68 -8.37 4.72 6.94
N ARG A 69 -8.63 5.89 6.37
CA ARG A 69 -9.67 6.05 5.34
C ARG A 69 -9.33 5.26 4.07
N ILE A 70 -8.07 5.31 3.65
CA ILE A 70 -7.60 4.53 2.49
C ILE A 70 -7.75 3.04 2.78
N ARG A 71 -7.35 2.59 3.96
CA ARG A 71 -7.46 1.20 4.40
C ARG A 71 -8.92 0.74 4.37
N TYR A 72 -9.82 1.58 4.89
CA TYR A 72 -11.25 1.26 4.94
C TYR A 72 -11.83 1.08 3.53
N ARG A 73 -11.46 1.96 2.60
CA ARG A 73 -11.94 1.88 1.21
C ARG A 73 -11.38 0.69 0.45
N LEU A 74 -10.19 0.26 0.82
CA LEU A 74 -9.52 -0.84 0.14
C LEU A 74 -10.14 -2.20 0.47
N ARG A 75 -10.63 -2.39 1.69
CA ARG A 75 -11.19 -3.66 2.13
C ARG A 75 -12.26 -4.23 1.18
N PRO A 76 -13.30 -3.47 0.80
CA PRO A 76 -14.30 -4.01 -0.13
C PRO A 76 -13.74 -4.27 -1.52
N LYS A 77 -12.76 -3.50 -1.96
CA LYS A 77 -12.14 -3.72 -3.27
C LYS A 77 -11.40 -5.04 -3.34
N LEU A 78 -10.88 -5.52 -2.20
CA LEU A 78 -10.19 -6.81 -2.11
C LEU A 78 -11.13 -7.95 -1.74
N ASN A 79 -12.42 -7.67 -1.57
CA ASN A 79 -13.42 -8.67 -1.18
C ASN A 79 -13.04 -9.41 0.10
N LEU A 80 -12.49 -8.71 1.08
CA LEU A 80 -12.05 -9.33 2.32
C LEU A 80 -13.22 -9.61 3.26
N PRO A 81 -13.20 -10.76 3.96
CA PRO A 81 -14.16 -10.99 5.03
C PRO A 81 -14.04 -9.92 6.11
N GLU A 82 -15.15 -9.64 6.80
CA GLU A 82 -15.20 -8.59 7.81
C GLU A 82 -14.13 -8.74 8.88
N LYS A 83 -13.83 -9.99 9.26
CA LYS A 83 -12.86 -10.27 10.33
C LYS A 83 -11.42 -10.41 9.83
N ALA A 84 -11.19 -10.34 8.53
CA ALA A 84 -9.84 -10.48 8.00
C ALA A 84 -8.98 -9.27 8.34
N THR A 85 -7.73 -9.52 8.69
CA THR A 85 -6.74 -8.46 8.92
C THR A 85 -6.20 -8.00 7.58
N LEU A 86 -6.39 -6.72 7.27
CA LEU A 86 -5.99 -6.16 5.98
C LEU A 86 -4.52 -6.41 5.68
N ASP A 87 -3.64 -6.14 6.64
CA ASP A 87 -2.20 -6.27 6.43
C ASP A 87 -1.80 -7.71 6.10
N VAL A 88 -2.38 -8.67 6.81
CA VAL A 88 -2.12 -10.09 6.57
C VAL A 88 -2.58 -10.49 5.16
N GLU A 89 -3.77 -10.06 4.77
CA GLU A 89 -4.32 -10.41 3.46
C GLU A 89 -3.54 -9.77 2.31
N ILE A 90 -3.13 -8.51 2.47
CA ILE A 90 -2.30 -7.84 1.47
C ILE A 90 -0.98 -8.58 1.29
N LYS A 91 -0.32 -8.97 2.39
CA LYS A 91 0.93 -9.72 2.31
C LYS A 91 0.74 -11.08 1.63
N LYS A 92 -0.36 -11.77 1.91
CA LYS A 92 -0.66 -13.04 1.24
C LYS A 92 -0.85 -12.85 -0.26
N ILE A 93 -1.63 -11.86 -0.66
CA ILE A 93 -1.89 -11.56 -2.07
C ILE A 93 -0.60 -11.28 -2.80
N MET A 94 0.25 -10.41 -2.23
CA MET A 94 1.45 -9.95 -2.89
C MET A 94 2.57 -10.98 -2.89
N ASN A 95 2.58 -11.89 -1.92
CA ASN A 95 3.54 -13.01 -1.88
C ASN A 95 3.10 -14.19 -2.75
N GLY A 96 1.85 -14.26 -3.08
CA GLY A 96 1.29 -15.39 -3.81
C GLY A 96 1.10 -16.57 -2.93
#